data_946f51f34e7fa65e1a5fa19d6d367db8
#
_entry.id   946f51f34e7fa65e1a5fa19d6d367db8
#
_cell.length_a   1.000
_cell.length_b   1.000
_cell.length_c   1.000
_cell.angle_alpha   90.00
_cell.angle_beta   90.00
_cell.angle_gamma   90.00
#
_symmetry.space_group_name_H-M   'P 1'
#
loop_
_entity.id
_entity.type
_entity.pdbx_description
1 polymer ?
#
loop_
_entity_poly.entity_id
_entity_poly.type
_entity_poly.pdbx_seq_one_letter_code
_entity_poly.pdbx_strand_id
1 'polypeptide(L)'
;MPDDLAELGKRVERPDANVIKLPNISASIPQLKACVAELQAAGFPLPDYPDEPTTDDERALKARYDSVKGSAVNPVLRQGNSDRRAPRAVKESAKKNPPRMRAWPDDSGTHVSTMSSGDFRNSERSVTLDRSLTVRIEHVAADGAVTVLKDGLKLMEGEVLDASCMSRAALVAFLREQVADANARGVLFSLHMKATMMKVSDPIIFGHAVRAFFSDVFDRHGATLERLGVEVNNGFGDVLAKISTLPD
;
A
#
# COMPACT_ATOMS: atom_id res chain seq x y z
N MET A 1 12.23 -25.68 -13.22
CA MET A 1 11.73 -25.13 -11.96
C MET A 1 10.38 -25.77 -11.67
N PRO A 2 10.15 -26.36 -10.50
CA PRO A 2 8.86 -26.95 -10.16
C PRO A 2 7.77 -25.87 -10.13
N ASP A 3 6.55 -26.25 -10.50
CA ASP A 3 5.38 -25.35 -10.39
C ASP A 3 4.70 -25.57 -9.04
N ASP A 4 5.30 -25.01 -8.00
CA ASP A 4 4.83 -25.15 -6.61
C ASP A 4 3.46 -24.51 -6.39
N LEU A 5 3.09 -23.50 -7.20
CA LEU A 5 1.77 -22.89 -7.14
C LEU A 5 0.68 -23.80 -7.68
N ALA A 6 0.95 -24.51 -8.79
CA ALA A 6 0.02 -25.50 -9.31
C ALA A 6 -0.13 -26.69 -8.35
N GLU A 7 0.95 -27.12 -7.71
CA GLU A 7 0.91 -28.18 -6.69
C GLU A 7 0.14 -27.73 -5.45
N LEU A 8 0.37 -26.50 -4.98
CA LEU A 8 -0.40 -25.93 -3.88
C LEU A 8 -1.89 -25.83 -4.23
N GLY A 9 -2.20 -25.42 -5.47
CA GLY A 9 -3.58 -25.36 -5.99
C GLY A 9 -4.29 -26.72 -5.89
N LYS A 10 -3.61 -27.81 -6.23
CA LYS A 10 -4.15 -29.17 -6.09
C LYS A 10 -4.35 -29.59 -4.62
N ARG A 11 -3.40 -29.21 -3.76
CA ARG A 11 -3.48 -29.54 -2.33
C ARG A 11 -4.61 -28.85 -1.61
N VAL A 12 -4.95 -27.61 -1.97
CA VAL A 12 -6.02 -26.85 -1.30
C VAL A 12 -7.42 -27.40 -1.59
N GLU A 13 -7.58 -28.21 -2.63
CA GLU A 13 -8.84 -28.89 -2.96
C GLU A 13 -9.10 -30.14 -2.12
N ARG A 14 -8.10 -30.63 -1.42
CA ARG A 14 -8.21 -31.84 -0.61
C ARG A 14 -9.07 -31.62 0.63
N PRO A 15 -9.91 -32.58 1.05
CA PRO A 15 -10.77 -32.42 2.24
C PRO A 15 -10.01 -32.24 3.56
N ASP A 16 -8.78 -32.76 3.62
CA ASP A 16 -7.87 -32.72 4.77
C ASP A 16 -6.98 -31.46 4.78
N ALA A 17 -7.02 -30.64 3.73
CA ALA A 17 -6.19 -29.46 3.64
C ALA A 17 -6.67 -28.35 4.59
N ASN A 18 -5.75 -27.85 5.41
CA ASN A 18 -5.94 -26.64 6.21
C ASN A 18 -5.09 -25.52 5.61
N VAL A 19 -5.72 -24.63 4.86
CA VAL A 19 -5.03 -23.52 4.21
C VAL A 19 -5.18 -22.28 5.08
N ILE A 20 -4.06 -21.82 5.66
CA ILE A 20 -3.99 -20.57 6.39
C ILE A 20 -3.60 -19.48 5.39
N LYS A 21 -4.41 -18.42 5.31
CA LYS A 21 -4.08 -17.26 4.50
C LYS A 21 -2.91 -16.51 5.11
N LEU A 22 -1.85 -16.37 4.33
CA LEU A 22 -0.81 -15.39 4.61
C LEU A 22 -1.25 -14.01 4.12
N PRO A 23 -0.78 -12.90 4.74
CA PRO A 23 -1.05 -11.56 4.23
C PRO A 23 -0.57 -11.45 2.78
N ASN A 24 -1.35 -10.80 1.92
CA ASN A 24 -0.91 -10.50 0.58
C ASN A 24 0.25 -9.50 0.67
N ILE A 25 1.43 -9.94 0.30
CA ILE A 25 2.60 -9.07 0.20
C ILE A 25 2.75 -8.71 -1.27
N SER A 26 2.57 -7.43 -1.58
CA SER A 26 2.99 -6.90 -2.87
C SER A 26 4.51 -6.85 -2.86
N ALA A 27 5.16 -7.65 -3.71
CA ALA A 27 6.62 -7.62 -3.80
C ALA A 27 7.08 -6.26 -4.37
N SER A 28 7.90 -5.56 -3.63
CA SER A 28 8.63 -4.39 -4.12
C SER A 28 9.78 -4.82 -5.03
N ILE A 29 10.33 -3.90 -5.83
CA ILE A 29 11.51 -4.19 -6.67
C ILE A 29 12.69 -4.73 -5.83
N PRO A 30 13.04 -4.18 -4.67
CA PRO A 30 14.06 -4.77 -3.81
C PRO A 30 13.77 -6.21 -3.39
N GLN A 31 12.54 -6.54 -3.08
CA GLN A 31 12.14 -7.92 -2.74
C GLN A 31 12.22 -8.85 -3.95
N LEU A 32 11.84 -8.39 -5.15
CA LEU A 32 12.02 -9.15 -6.39
C LEU A 32 13.49 -9.45 -6.64
N LYS A 33 14.37 -8.46 -6.51
CA LYS A 33 15.82 -8.63 -6.68
C LYS A 33 16.40 -9.60 -5.65
N ALA A 34 15.98 -9.51 -4.40
CA ALA A 34 16.41 -10.44 -3.35
C ALA A 34 15.97 -11.87 -3.68
N CYS A 35 14.76 -12.08 -4.17
CA CYS A 35 14.26 -13.37 -4.60
C CYS A 35 15.06 -13.91 -5.82
N VAL A 36 15.37 -13.07 -6.81
CA VAL A 36 16.22 -13.46 -7.95
C VAL A 36 17.60 -13.90 -7.46
N ALA A 37 18.25 -13.13 -6.58
CA ALA A 37 19.54 -13.47 -6.02
C ALA A 37 19.52 -14.79 -5.21
N GLU A 38 18.47 -15.03 -4.43
CA GLU A 38 18.28 -16.29 -3.69
C GLU A 38 18.17 -17.49 -4.65
N LEU A 39 17.38 -17.35 -5.71
CA LEU A 39 17.22 -18.40 -6.72
C LEU A 39 18.52 -18.64 -7.50
N GLN A 40 19.27 -17.60 -7.84
CA GLN A 40 20.58 -17.71 -8.47
C GLN A 40 21.57 -18.47 -7.55
N ALA A 41 21.58 -18.14 -6.26
CA ALA A 41 22.39 -18.86 -5.27
C ALA A 41 21.98 -20.34 -5.12
N ALA A 42 20.71 -20.67 -5.35
CA ALA A 42 20.20 -22.04 -5.41
C ALA A 42 20.48 -22.75 -6.76
N GLY A 43 21.22 -22.13 -7.69
CA GLY A 43 21.65 -22.71 -8.95
C GLY A 43 20.66 -22.52 -10.13
N PHE A 44 19.65 -21.68 -10.01
CA PHE A 44 18.75 -21.37 -11.13
C PHE A 44 19.34 -20.25 -11.99
N PRO A 45 19.46 -20.46 -13.33
CA PRO A 45 20.05 -19.48 -14.23
C PRO A 45 19.05 -18.35 -14.57
N LEU A 46 18.74 -17.52 -13.60
CA LEU A 46 17.88 -16.35 -13.79
C LEU A 46 18.76 -15.13 -14.12
N PRO A 47 18.37 -14.32 -15.10
CA PRO A 47 19.04 -13.04 -15.36
C PRO A 47 18.72 -12.01 -14.27
N ASP A 48 19.60 -11.04 -14.07
CA ASP A 48 19.35 -9.93 -13.16
C ASP A 48 18.19 -9.05 -13.65
N TYR A 49 17.48 -8.44 -12.69
CA TYR A 49 16.45 -7.46 -13.02
C TYR A 49 17.10 -6.16 -13.50
N PRO A 50 16.85 -5.74 -14.77
CA PRO A 50 17.42 -4.51 -15.30
C PRO A 50 16.65 -3.28 -14.79
N ASP A 51 17.30 -2.45 -13.97
CA ASP A 51 16.70 -1.21 -13.46
C ASP A 51 16.49 -0.20 -14.59
N GLU A 52 17.54 0.04 -15.37
CA GLU A 52 17.58 0.99 -16.48
C GLU A 52 17.94 0.24 -17.77
N PRO A 53 16.93 -0.36 -18.45
CA PRO A 53 17.18 -1.17 -19.64
C PRO A 53 17.66 -0.28 -20.80
N THR A 54 18.81 -0.60 -21.37
CA THR A 54 19.44 0.13 -22.49
C THR A 54 19.18 -0.55 -23.83
N THR A 55 19.03 -1.88 -23.83
CA THR A 55 18.81 -2.69 -25.04
C THR A 55 17.35 -3.17 -25.14
N ASP A 56 16.96 -3.65 -26.32
CA ASP A 56 15.62 -4.23 -26.53
C ASP A 56 15.44 -5.52 -25.73
N ASP A 57 16.50 -6.33 -25.60
CA ASP A 57 16.48 -7.56 -24.82
C ASP A 57 16.28 -7.25 -23.32
N GLU A 58 16.95 -6.24 -22.79
CA GLU A 58 16.75 -5.80 -21.42
C GLU A 58 15.35 -5.22 -21.19
N ARG A 59 14.79 -4.49 -22.17
CA ARG A 59 13.40 -4.02 -22.11
C ARG A 59 12.40 -5.18 -22.09
N ALA A 60 12.63 -6.19 -22.93
CA ALA A 60 11.80 -7.40 -22.96
C ALA A 60 11.93 -8.20 -21.65
N LEU A 61 13.13 -8.32 -21.11
CA LEU A 61 13.38 -8.98 -19.83
C LEU A 61 12.67 -8.25 -18.68
N LYS A 62 12.81 -6.92 -18.62
CA LYS A 62 12.12 -6.08 -17.63
C LYS A 62 10.61 -6.27 -17.70
N ALA A 63 10.04 -6.24 -18.90
CA ALA A 63 8.61 -6.44 -19.12
C ALA A 63 8.14 -7.83 -18.63
N ARG A 64 8.96 -8.87 -18.80
CA ARG A 64 8.65 -10.22 -18.24
C ARG A 64 8.65 -10.23 -16.73
N TYR A 65 9.62 -9.63 -16.07
CA TYR A 65 9.63 -9.50 -14.60
C TYR A 65 8.47 -8.66 -14.12
N ASP A 66 8.18 -7.54 -14.76
CA ASP A 66 7.09 -6.65 -14.39
C ASP A 66 5.70 -7.31 -14.57
N SER A 67 5.55 -8.22 -15.53
CA SER A 67 4.29 -8.95 -15.74
C SER A 67 3.94 -9.90 -14.60
N VAL A 68 4.93 -10.45 -13.90
CA VAL A 68 4.71 -11.36 -12.76
C VAL A 68 4.77 -10.64 -11.41
N LYS A 69 5.24 -9.40 -11.40
CA LYS A 69 5.33 -8.59 -10.20
C LYS A 69 3.95 -8.28 -9.61
N GLY A 70 3.69 -8.76 -8.39
CA GLY A 70 2.42 -8.57 -7.70
C GLY A 70 1.26 -9.43 -8.21
N SER A 71 1.41 -10.17 -9.31
CA SER A 71 0.35 -11.01 -9.88
C SER A 71 0.44 -12.49 -9.47
N ALA A 72 1.63 -13.00 -9.18
CA ALA A 72 1.85 -14.42 -8.91
C ALA A 72 1.14 -14.91 -7.63
N VAL A 73 0.96 -14.06 -6.64
CA VAL A 73 0.37 -14.41 -5.34
C VAL A 73 -1.14 -14.11 -5.30
N ASN A 74 -1.61 -13.10 -6.02
CA ASN A 74 -2.98 -12.61 -5.97
C ASN A 74 -4.07 -13.57 -6.49
N PRO A 75 -3.92 -14.30 -7.60
CA PRO A 75 -5.00 -15.15 -8.12
C PRO A 75 -5.32 -16.35 -7.22
N VAL A 76 -4.32 -17.00 -6.65
CA VAL A 76 -4.49 -18.19 -5.79
C VAL A 76 -4.97 -17.77 -4.40
N LEU A 77 -4.42 -16.72 -3.82
CA LEU A 77 -4.80 -16.23 -2.48
C LEU A 77 -6.15 -15.51 -2.46
N ARG A 78 -6.57 -14.85 -3.55
CA ARG A 78 -7.91 -14.26 -3.64
C ARG A 78 -9.02 -15.28 -3.53
N GLN A 79 -8.83 -16.48 -4.04
CA GLN A 79 -9.81 -17.55 -3.89
C GLN A 79 -9.89 -18.06 -2.44
N GLY A 80 -8.77 -18.05 -1.72
CA GLY A 80 -8.72 -18.39 -0.30
C GLY A 80 -9.14 -17.27 0.66
N ASN A 81 -9.34 -16.05 0.17
CA ASN A 81 -9.56 -14.84 0.95
C ASN A 81 -11.01 -14.58 1.34
N SER A 82 -11.95 -15.34 0.83
CA SER A 82 -13.34 -15.20 1.20
C SER A 82 -13.58 -15.89 2.54
N ASP A 83 -14.17 -15.20 3.52
CA ASP A 83 -14.66 -15.79 4.76
C ASP A 83 -15.61 -16.99 4.52
N ARG A 84 -16.24 -16.99 3.36
CA ARG A 84 -17.09 -18.10 2.89
C ARG A 84 -16.30 -19.37 2.58
N ARG A 85 -14.98 -19.28 2.38
CA ARG A 85 -14.09 -20.38 2.02
C ARG A 85 -13.14 -20.77 3.15
N ALA A 86 -13.38 -20.33 4.38
CA ALA A 86 -12.62 -20.79 5.52
C ALA A 86 -12.75 -22.33 5.62
N PRO A 87 -11.65 -23.06 5.87
CA PRO A 87 -11.67 -24.51 6.01
C PRO A 87 -12.74 -24.96 7.01
N ARG A 88 -13.36 -26.11 6.74
CA ARG A 88 -14.42 -26.65 7.62
C ARG A 88 -13.97 -26.76 9.06
N ALA A 89 -12.74 -27.21 9.31
CA ALA A 89 -12.18 -27.33 10.65
C ALA A 89 -12.14 -25.99 11.40
N VAL A 90 -11.78 -24.89 10.71
CA VAL A 90 -11.78 -23.53 11.29
C VAL A 90 -13.21 -23.08 11.61
N LYS A 91 -14.16 -23.32 10.71
CA LYS A 91 -15.58 -23.00 10.94
C LYS A 91 -16.16 -23.76 12.13
N GLU A 92 -15.87 -25.05 12.23
CA GLU A 92 -16.33 -25.89 13.35
C GLU A 92 -15.67 -25.46 14.67
N SER A 93 -14.38 -25.11 14.66
CA SER A 93 -13.70 -24.57 15.83
C SER A 93 -14.29 -23.23 16.27
N ALA A 94 -14.56 -22.33 15.34
CA ALA A 94 -15.19 -21.03 15.64
C ALA A 94 -16.61 -21.18 16.19
N LYS A 95 -17.37 -22.16 15.73
CA LYS A 95 -18.70 -22.47 16.28
C LYS A 95 -18.62 -23.01 17.70
N LYS A 96 -17.65 -23.89 18.00
CA LYS A 96 -17.44 -24.45 19.34
C LYS A 96 -16.85 -23.45 20.32
N ASN A 97 -16.03 -22.55 19.83
CA ASN A 97 -15.32 -21.54 20.60
C ASN A 97 -15.59 -20.15 19.99
N PRO A 98 -16.83 -19.65 20.06
CA PRO A 98 -17.12 -18.34 19.50
C PRO A 98 -16.26 -17.27 20.19
N PRO A 99 -15.70 -16.30 19.45
CA PRO A 99 -14.96 -15.21 20.06
C PRO A 99 -15.88 -14.45 21.00
N ARG A 100 -15.42 -14.25 22.21
CA ARG A 100 -16.17 -13.45 23.21
C ARG A 100 -16.06 -11.98 22.79
N MET A 101 -17.07 -11.49 22.11
CA MET A 101 -17.23 -10.06 21.90
C MET A 101 -17.76 -9.44 23.20
N ARG A 102 -17.05 -8.43 23.67
CA ARG A 102 -17.57 -7.62 24.78
C ARG A 102 -18.72 -6.75 24.27
N ALA A 103 -19.71 -6.50 25.13
CA ALA A 103 -20.72 -5.51 24.81
C ALA A 103 -20.05 -4.16 24.54
N TRP A 104 -20.56 -3.42 23.57
CA TRP A 104 -20.08 -2.06 23.34
C TRP A 104 -20.56 -1.17 24.49
N PRO A 105 -19.65 -0.53 25.24
CA PRO A 105 -20.07 0.33 26.35
C PRO A 105 -20.66 1.63 25.79
N ASP A 106 -21.73 2.12 26.45
CA ASP A 106 -22.44 3.33 26.02
C ASP A 106 -21.57 4.60 26.16
N ASP A 107 -20.56 4.56 27.03
CA ASP A 107 -19.60 5.63 27.29
C ASP A 107 -18.31 5.48 26.44
N SER A 108 -18.30 4.62 25.44
CA SER A 108 -17.13 4.42 24.57
C SER A 108 -16.74 5.71 23.83
N GLY A 109 -15.53 6.18 24.08
CA GLY A 109 -14.91 7.29 23.33
C GLY A 109 -14.45 6.93 21.94
N THR A 110 -14.61 5.66 21.51
CA THR A 110 -14.16 5.19 20.19
C THR A 110 -14.97 5.81 19.06
N HIS A 111 -14.30 6.41 18.12
CA HIS A 111 -14.92 7.05 16.96
C HIS A 111 -14.00 6.99 15.74
N VAL A 112 -14.55 7.30 14.57
CA VAL A 112 -13.80 7.44 13.31
C VAL A 112 -13.71 8.93 12.97
N SER A 113 -12.50 9.41 12.77
CA SER A 113 -12.26 10.78 12.32
C SER A 113 -12.12 10.83 10.81
N THR A 114 -12.64 11.90 10.20
CA THR A 114 -12.56 12.13 8.76
C THR A 114 -12.29 13.60 8.47
N MET A 115 -11.56 13.86 7.39
CA MET A 115 -11.32 15.23 6.93
C MET A 115 -12.62 15.82 6.36
N SER A 116 -12.83 17.12 6.60
CA SER A 116 -13.97 17.86 6.03
C SER A 116 -13.67 18.46 4.65
N SER A 117 -12.40 18.59 4.29
CA SER A 117 -11.95 19.15 3.01
C SER A 117 -10.49 18.77 2.73
N GLY A 118 -10.06 18.91 1.47
CA GLY A 118 -8.68 18.67 1.06
C GLY A 118 -8.26 17.20 0.99
N ASP A 119 -9.17 16.27 1.12
CA ASP A 119 -8.99 14.84 0.95
C ASP A 119 -9.57 14.35 -0.38
N PHE A 120 -9.29 13.12 -0.76
CA PHE A 120 -9.73 12.53 -2.03
C PHE A 120 -11.25 12.56 -2.19
N ARG A 121 -11.99 12.23 -1.13
CA ARG A 121 -13.47 12.19 -1.17
C ARG A 121 -14.06 13.57 -1.43
N ASN A 122 -13.58 14.58 -0.72
CA ASN A 122 -14.15 15.94 -0.84
C ASN A 122 -13.68 16.69 -2.09
N SER A 123 -12.53 16.28 -2.68
CA SER A 123 -11.99 16.87 -3.91
C SER A 123 -12.37 16.12 -5.18
N GLU A 124 -13.00 14.96 -5.07
CA GLU A 124 -13.38 14.12 -6.22
C GLU A 124 -14.28 14.86 -7.20
N ARG A 125 -13.92 14.76 -8.47
CA ARG A 125 -14.70 15.27 -9.61
C ARG A 125 -14.76 14.18 -10.66
N SER A 126 -15.97 13.83 -11.05
CA SER A 126 -16.25 12.78 -12.00
C SER A 126 -17.16 13.26 -13.12
N VAL A 127 -16.89 12.81 -14.32
CA VAL A 127 -17.73 13.07 -15.49
C VAL A 127 -17.82 11.82 -16.36
N THR A 128 -19.03 11.49 -16.81
CA THR A 128 -19.22 10.49 -17.85
C THR A 128 -19.19 11.19 -19.20
N LEU A 129 -18.36 10.69 -20.11
CA LEU A 129 -18.14 11.32 -21.40
C LEU A 129 -19.32 11.05 -22.34
N ASP A 130 -19.83 12.12 -22.97
CA ASP A 130 -20.91 12.08 -23.96
C ASP A 130 -20.41 11.79 -25.39
N ARG A 131 -19.10 11.76 -25.59
CA ARG A 131 -18.41 11.48 -26.86
C ARG A 131 -16.97 11.06 -26.63
N SER A 132 -16.39 10.36 -27.61
CA SER A 132 -14.97 10.08 -27.61
C SER A 132 -14.15 11.35 -27.78
N LEU A 133 -13.09 11.50 -26.96
CA LEU A 133 -12.19 12.65 -27.00
C LEU A 133 -10.78 12.27 -26.56
N THR A 134 -9.85 13.19 -26.80
CA THR A 134 -8.48 13.07 -26.33
C THR A 134 -8.20 14.15 -25.30
N VAL A 135 -7.71 13.76 -24.13
CA VAL A 135 -7.39 14.66 -23.02
C VAL A 135 -5.91 14.67 -22.71
N ARG A 136 -5.48 15.67 -21.97
CA ARG A 136 -4.15 15.77 -21.38
C ARG A 136 -4.22 16.16 -19.92
N ILE A 137 -3.20 15.79 -19.16
CA ILE A 137 -3.05 16.17 -17.75
C ILE A 137 -2.02 17.29 -17.68
N GLU A 138 -2.39 18.40 -17.08
CA GLU A 138 -1.56 19.59 -16.94
C GLU A 138 -1.38 19.95 -15.46
N HIS A 139 -0.18 20.40 -15.12
CA HIS A 139 0.08 21.16 -13.90
C HIS A 139 0.12 22.63 -14.22
N VAL A 140 -0.74 23.41 -13.58
CA VAL A 140 -0.76 24.88 -13.69
C VAL A 140 -0.17 25.43 -12.41
N ALA A 141 1.01 26.07 -12.50
CA ALA A 141 1.67 26.69 -11.38
C ALA A 141 0.99 27.99 -10.95
N ALA A 142 1.32 28.52 -9.77
CA ALA A 142 0.71 29.73 -9.23
C ALA A 142 0.93 31.00 -10.09
N ASP A 143 2.00 31.02 -10.86
CA ASP A 143 2.33 32.09 -11.84
C ASP A 143 1.64 31.90 -13.19
N GLY A 144 0.83 30.86 -13.36
CA GLY A 144 0.15 30.52 -14.60
C GLY A 144 0.98 29.66 -15.57
N ALA A 145 2.22 29.30 -15.23
CA ALA A 145 3.02 28.42 -16.07
C ALA A 145 2.39 27.03 -16.16
N VAL A 146 2.27 26.51 -17.38
CA VAL A 146 1.65 25.21 -17.65
C VAL A 146 2.71 24.18 -17.99
N THR A 147 2.70 23.06 -17.26
CA THR A 147 3.52 21.87 -17.56
C THR A 147 2.62 20.71 -17.92
N VAL A 148 2.76 20.17 -19.12
CA VAL A 148 2.02 18.97 -19.54
C VAL A 148 2.66 17.75 -18.89
N LEU A 149 1.91 17.07 -18.02
CA LEU A 149 2.36 15.86 -17.31
C LEU A 149 2.12 14.61 -18.14
N LYS A 150 1.02 14.57 -18.88
CA LYS A 150 0.68 13.49 -19.80
C LYS A 150 -0.22 14.00 -20.92
N ASP A 151 0.06 13.61 -22.14
CA ASP A 151 -0.70 14.00 -23.32
C ASP A 151 -1.24 12.78 -24.08
N GLY A 152 -2.19 13.01 -24.97
CA GLY A 152 -2.70 12.01 -25.91
C GLY A 152 -3.53 10.90 -25.26
N LEU A 153 -4.15 11.10 -24.11
CA LEU A 153 -5.04 10.13 -23.49
C LEU A 153 -6.36 10.04 -24.25
N LYS A 154 -6.54 8.94 -24.99
CA LYS A 154 -7.78 8.66 -25.73
C LYS A 154 -8.82 8.06 -24.80
N LEU A 155 -9.99 8.66 -24.77
CA LEU A 155 -11.14 8.25 -23.99
C LEU A 155 -12.34 8.03 -24.93
N MET A 156 -13.16 7.04 -24.60
CA MET A 156 -14.32 6.65 -25.40
C MET A 156 -15.61 7.29 -24.84
N GLU A 157 -16.64 7.38 -25.69
CA GLU A 157 -18.00 7.71 -25.25
C GLU A 157 -18.47 6.71 -24.18
N GLY A 158 -19.12 7.20 -23.12
CA GLY A 158 -19.59 6.42 -21.99
C GLY A 158 -18.50 6.12 -20.94
N GLU A 159 -17.23 6.44 -21.20
CA GLU A 159 -16.15 6.27 -20.23
C GLU A 159 -16.25 7.30 -19.11
N VAL A 160 -15.90 6.90 -17.89
CA VAL A 160 -15.90 7.78 -16.72
C VAL A 160 -14.50 8.33 -16.51
N LEU A 161 -14.38 9.65 -16.57
CA LEU A 161 -13.17 10.37 -16.18
C LEU A 161 -13.35 10.87 -14.75
N ASP A 162 -12.47 10.43 -13.86
CA ASP A 162 -12.47 10.78 -12.45
C ASP A 162 -11.14 11.36 -12.03
N ALA A 163 -11.16 12.38 -11.18
CA ALA A 163 -9.99 13.01 -10.61
C ALA A 163 -10.23 13.42 -9.16
N SER A 164 -9.25 13.17 -8.31
CA SER A 164 -9.23 13.61 -6.92
C SER A 164 -7.81 13.95 -6.48
N CYS A 165 -7.69 14.74 -5.43
CA CYS A 165 -6.39 15.11 -4.87
C CYS A 165 -6.43 15.15 -3.34
N MET A 166 -5.25 14.98 -2.73
CA MET A 166 -5.04 15.14 -1.29
C MET A 166 -4.16 16.36 -1.04
N SER A 167 -4.66 17.30 -0.27
CA SER A 167 -3.87 18.44 0.20
C SER A 167 -2.95 17.99 1.34
N ARG A 168 -1.64 18.03 1.11
CA ARG A 168 -0.65 17.75 2.15
C ARG A 168 -0.83 18.66 3.38
N ALA A 169 -1.05 19.95 3.18
CA ALA A 169 -1.21 20.90 4.28
C ALA A 169 -2.44 20.56 5.13
N ALA A 170 -3.60 20.30 4.48
CA ALA A 170 -4.82 19.91 5.16
C ALA A 170 -4.66 18.57 5.89
N LEU A 171 -4.03 17.58 5.25
CA LEU A 171 -3.77 16.27 5.86
C LEU A 171 -2.91 16.40 7.12
N VAL A 172 -1.80 17.14 7.06
CA VAL A 172 -0.90 17.30 8.21
C VAL A 172 -1.58 18.03 9.37
N ALA A 173 -2.35 19.09 9.05
CA ALA A 173 -3.14 19.80 10.07
C ALA A 173 -4.16 18.85 10.74
N PHE A 174 -4.92 18.12 9.94
CA PHE A 174 -5.88 17.13 10.44
C PHE A 174 -5.22 16.05 11.32
N LEU A 175 -4.11 15.46 10.89
CA LEU A 175 -3.41 14.44 11.66
C LEU A 175 -2.94 14.97 13.03
N ARG A 176 -2.39 16.19 13.07
CA ARG A 176 -1.98 16.82 14.33
C ARG A 176 -3.15 17.06 15.27
N GLU A 177 -4.26 17.54 14.74
CA GLU A 177 -5.50 17.74 15.49
C GLU A 177 -6.00 16.41 16.08
N GLN A 178 -6.06 15.35 15.27
CA GLN A 178 -6.56 14.06 15.72
C GLN A 178 -5.64 13.37 16.74
N VAL A 179 -4.33 13.52 16.61
CA VAL A 179 -3.37 13.04 17.63
C VAL A 179 -3.57 13.78 18.95
N ALA A 180 -3.77 15.09 18.91
CA ALA A 180 -4.03 15.89 20.12
C ALA A 180 -5.38 15.53 20.76
N ASP A 181 -6.44 15.34 19.96
CA ASP A 181 -7.76 14.91 20.44
C ASP A 181 -7.72 13.53 21.10
N ALA A 182 -7.06 12.57 20.44
CA ALA A 182 -6.91 11.22 21.01
C ALA A 182 -6.17 11.24 22.35
N ASN A 183 -5.11 12.04 22.45
CA ASN A 183 -4.37 12.20 23.70
C ASN A 183 -5.23 12.87 24.79
N ALA A 184 -5.97 13.92 24.47
CA ALA A 184 -6.83 14.62 25.41
C ALA A 184 -7.97 13.73 25.95
N ARG A 185 -8.48 12.83 25.11
CA ARG A 185 -9.55 11.88 25.46
C ARG A 185 -9.04 10.58 26.09
N GLY A 186 -7.72 10.35 26.10
CA GLY A 186 -7.14 9.10 26.59
C GLY A 186 -7.51 7.88 25.74
N VAL A 187 -7.76 8.06 24.44
CA VAL A 187 -8.09 6.98 23.51
C VAL A 187 -6.90 6.66 22.60
N LEU A 188 -6.83 5.42 22.10
CA LEU A 188 -5.80 5.00 21.17
C LEU A 188 -6.00 5.66 19.80
N PHE A 189 -5.00 6.38 19.33
CA PHE A 189 -4.95 6.82 17.91
C PHE A 189 -4.56 5.65 17.01
N SER A 190 -5.34 5.39 15.98
CA SER A 190 -5.10 4.28 15.05
C SER A 190 -5.29 4.72 13.62
N LEU A 191 -4.26 4.49 12.79
CA LEU A 191 -4.30 4.67 11.34
C LEU A 191 -4.02 3.34 10.66
N HIS A 192 -4.98 2.86 9.88
CA HIS A 192 -4.85 1.61 9.13
C HIS A 192 -4.80 1.88 7.64
N MET A 193 -3.73 1.39 6.99
CA MET A 193 -3.58 1.43 5.54
C MET A 193 -3.59 0.00 5.00
N LYS A 194 -4.31 -0.22 3.89
CA LYS A 194 -4.40 -1.56 3.29
C LYS A 194 -3.16 -1.88 2.48
N ALA A 195 -2.33 -2.80 2.96
CA ALA A 195 -1.07 -3.17 2.30
C ALA A 195 -1.25 -3.89 0.95
N THR A 196 -2.38 -4.56 0.71
CA THR A 196 -2.57 -5.43 -0.46
C THR A 196 -3.04 -4.73 -1.73
N MET A 197 -3.48 -3.48 -1.62
CA MET A 197 -4.01 -2.68 -2.73
C MET A 197 -3.57 -1.22 -2.56
N MET A 198 -2.34 -1.02 -2.10
CA MET A 198 -1.80 0.32 -1.88
C MET A 198 -1.67 1.07 -3.19
N LYS A 199 -2.12 2.31 -3.17
CA LYS A 199 -1.81 3.32 -4.18
C LYS A 199 -0.48 3.98 -3.83
N VAL A 200 0.12 4.69 -4.77
CA VAL A 200 1.38 5.45 -4.53
C VAL A 200 1.22 6.45 -3.39
N SER A 201 0.02 7.02 -3.22
CA SER A 201 -0.31 7.95 -2.14
C SER A 201 -0.31 7.34 -0.75
N ASP A 202 -0.59 6.03 -0.60
CA ASP A 202 -0.78 5.41 0.71
C ASP A 202 0.48 5.44 1.60
N PRO A 203 1.67 5.06 1.13
CA PRO A 203 2.90 5.21 1.89
C PRO A 203 3.21 6.68 2.23
N ILE A 204 2.92 7.61 1.32
CA ILE A 204 3.15 9.04 1.52
C ILE A 204 2.24 9.58 2.63
N ILE A 205 0.96 9.23 2.63
CA ILE A 205 0.00 9.57 3.68
C ILE A 205 0.47 9.00 5.02
N PHE A 206 0.90 7.73 5.04
CA PHE A 206 1.41 7.09 6.23
C PHE A 206 2.68 7.77 6.75
N GLY A 207 3.61 8.15 5.89
CA GLY A 207 4.80 8.91 6.24
C GLY A 207 4.47 10.27 6.88
N HIS A 208 3.45 10.96 6.40
CA HIS A 208 2.95 12.19 7.04
C HIS A 208 2.37 11.91 8.43
N ALA A 209 1.67 10.80 8.63
CA ALA A 209 1.15 10.41 9.93
C ALA A 209 2.28 10.08 10.92
N VAL A 210 3.33 9.39 10.49
CA VAL A 210 4.53 9.13 11.31
C VAL A 210 5.17 10.44 11.75
N ARG A 211 5.36 11.38 10.85
CA ARG A 211 5.91 12.71 11.19
C ARG A 211 5.01 13.52 12.12
N ALA A 212 3.70 13.45 11.94
CA ALA A 212 2.76 14.17 12.79
C ALA A 212 2.70 13.56 14.21
N PHE A 213 2.69 12.25 14.31
CA PHE A 213 2.63 11.55 15.59
C PHE A 213 3.91 11.70 16.43
N PHE A 214 5.07 11.66 15.76
CA PHE A 214 6.38 11.81 16.40
C PHE A 214 7.00 13.19 16.14
N SER A 215 6.17 14.24 16.06
CA SER A 215 6.62 15.59 15.70
C SER A 215 7.82 16.06 16.52
N ASP A 216 7.79 15.86 17.85
CA ASP A 216 8.87 16.26 18.75
C ASP A 216 10.21 15.61 18.41
N VAL A 217 10.20 14.36 17.95
CA VAL A 217 11.39 13.63 17.52
C VAL A 217 11.94 14.22 16.24
N PHE A 218 11.08 14.48 15.26
CA PHE A 218 11.48 15.06 13.97
C PHE A 218 11.92 16.52 14.11
N ASP A 219 11.29 17.28 15.00
CA ASP A 219 11.69 18.68 15.26
C ASP A 219 13.07 18.77 15.95
N ARG A 220 13.36 17.86 16.89
CA ARG A 220 14.64 17.84 17.62
C ARG A 220 15.78 17.19 16.84
N HIS A 221 15.50 16.13 16.10
CA HIS A 221 16.51 15.27 15.50
C HIS A 221 16.44 15.20 13.98
N GLY A 222 15.63 16.07 13.32
CA GLY A 222 15.36 16.04 11.89
C GLY A 222 16.63 15.99 11.04
N ALA A 223 17.63 16.85 11.33
CA ALA A 223 18.88 16.86 10.60
C ALA A 223 19.69 15.54 10.73
N THR A 224 19.62 14.89 11.88
CA THR A 224 20.26 13.57 12.07
C THR A 224 19.52 12.48 11.31
N LEU A 225 18.19 12.46 11.38
CA LEU A 225 17.37 11.50 10.67
C LEU A 225 17.52 11.62 9.15
N GLU A 226 17.60 12.85 8.64
CA GLU A 226 17.85 13.12 7.21
C GLU A 226 19.25 12.62 6.79
N ARG A 227 20.30 12.90 7.57
CA ARG A 227 21.66 12.40 7.31
C ARG A 227 21.73 10.88 7.32
N LEU A 228 20.94 10.20 8.15
CA LEU A 228 20.84 8.74 8.19
C LEU A 228 20.01 8.18 7.01
N GLY A 229 19.40 9.03 6.20
CA GLY A 229 18.53 8.60 5.09
C GLY A 229 17.24 7.93 5.56
N VAL A 230 16.63 8.42 6.64
CA VAL A 230 15.36 7.91 7.13
C VAL A 230 14.25 8.18 6.13
N GLU A 231 13.55 7.13 5.71
CA GLU A 231 12.40 7.20 4.79
C GLU A 231 11.12 6.79 5.52
N VAL A 232 10.39 7.79 6.01
CA VAL A 232 9.15 7.57 6.79
C VAL A 232 8.01 6.93 6.01
N ASN A 233 8.07 6.96 4.67
CA ASN A 233 7.08 6.27 3.84
C ASN A 233 7.19 4.73 3.97
N ASN A 234 8.31 4.24 4.51
CA ASN A 234 8.49 2.85 4.91
C ASN A 234 7.98 2.56 6.35
N GLY A 235 7.41 3.56 7.02
CA GLY A 235 6.92 3.46 8.38
C GLY A 235 7.96 3.79 9.45
N PHE A 236 7.54 3.75 10.71
CA PHE A 236 8.41 4.06 11.87
C PHE A 236 9.54 3.03 12.06
N GLY A 237 9.38 1.82 11.54
CA GLY A 237 10.42 0.79 11.55
C GLY A 237 11.71 1.22 10.86
N ASP A 238 11.62 2.02 9.80
CA ASP A 238 12.80 2.57 9.12
C ASP A 238 13.57 3.56 10.03
N VAL A 239 12.85 4.37 10.80
CA VAL A 239 13.46 5.26 11.81
C VAL A 239 14.27 4.44 12.80
N LEU A 240 13.66 3.39 13.39
CA LEU A 240 14.33 2.52 14.37
C LEU A 240 15.55 1.82 13.77
N ALA A 241 15.41 1.27 12.58
CA ALA A 241 16.52 0.58 11.88
C ALA A 241 17.69 1.52 11.59
N LYS A 242 17.42 2.77 11.23
CA LYS A 242 18.48 3.75 10.92
C LYS A 242 19.15 4.29 12.18
N ILE A 243 18.40 4.60 13.24
CA ILE A 243 19.02 5.08 14.48
C ILE A 243 19.85 4.01 15.21
N SER A 244 19.52 2.72 15.05
CA SER A 244 20.31 1.62 15.63
C SER A 244 21.72 1.51 15.03
N THR A 245 22.00 2.22 13.94
CA THR A 245 23.36 2.30 13.35
C THR A 245 24.24 3.38 13.98
N LEU A 246 23.66 4.22 14.84
CA LEU A 246 24.44 5.23 15.58
C LEU A 246 25.27 4.56 16.68
N PRO A 247 26.46 5.07 16.97
CA PRO A 247 27.21 4.65 18.15
C PRO A 247 26.46 5.05 19.43
N ASP A 248 26.70 4.28 20.50
CA ASP A 248 26.16 4.54 21.85
C ASP A 248 26.55 5.92 22.39
#